data_cc3ed7b94d2232003aa3585d74775d74
#
_entry.id   cc3ed7b94d2232003aa3585d74775d74
#
_cell.length_a   1.000
_cell.length_b   1.000
_cell.length_c   1.000
_cell.angle_alpha   90.00
_cell.angle_beta   90.00
_cell.angle_gamma   90.00
#
_symmetry.space_group_name_H-M   'P 1'
#
loop_
_entity.id
_entity.type
_entity.pdbx_description
1 polymer ?
#
loop_
_entity_poly.entity_id
_entity_poly.type
_entity_poly.pdbx_seq_one_letter_code
_entity_poly.pdbx_strand_id
1 'polypeptide(L)'
;SSDLAWQDIKGYDVPYDKCGEMIMVTMPTQWENIKFFFSYQLNWMYWRYFMWNFAGRQNDLQGSGEIEHGNWITGIKFIDNMLVGNQDLLPKELKENKGHNVFYCLPLLLGIIGLLWQAYRGQKGIQQFWVVFFLFFMTGIAIVLYLNQTPSQPRERDYAYAGSFYAFAIWIGMGVAGIIRLLQHYAKMKELPAAAIVSVACLFVPIQMASQTWDDHDRSGRYVARDFGQNYLMSLQETGNPIIYTNGDNDTFPLWYNQETEGFRTDARTCNLSYLQTDWYIDQMKRPAYDSPSLPITWDRMEYVEGTNEYVPVRPEYKKSIDALYAEAEKQALSGNTEALVNVKKEFGENPYELKNILKYWKIGRAHV
;
A
#
# COMPACT_ATOMS: atom_id res chain seq x y z
N SER A 1 -27.21 0.65 0.13
CA SER A 1 -26.40 1.70 -0.45
C SER A 1 -25.36 2.09 0.57
N SER A 2 -24.12 1.86 0.27
CA SER A 2 -23.00 2.35 1.04
C SER A 2 -22.88 3.85 0.81
N ASP A 3 -23.75 4.62 1.41
CA ASP A 3 -23.67 6.07 1.41
C ASP A 3 -22.50 6.43 2.31
N LEU A 4 -21.32 6.35 1.72
CA LEU A 4 -20.08 6.73 2.37
C LEU A 4 -20.14 8.23 2.62
N ALA A 5 -20.63 8.60 3.79
CA ALA A 5 -20.84 10.01 4.19
C ALA A 5 -19.58 10.88 4.06
N TRP A 6 -18.40 10.27 3.87
CA TRP A 6 -17.15 10.95 3.59
C TRP A 6 -16.87 11.19 2.11
N GLN A 7 -17.67 10.64 1.16
CA GLN A 7 -17.55 10.91 -0.27
C GLN A 7 -18.50 12.01 -0.74
N ASP A 8 -19.57 12.31 0.01
CA ASP A 8 -20.52 13.36 -0.29
C ASP A 8 -19.94 14.72 0.12
N ILE A 9 -19.31 15.41 -0.83
CA ILE A 9 -18.87 16.78 -0.66
C ILE A 9 -19.83 17.73 -1.35
N LYS A 10 -20.25 18.79 -0.66
CA LYS A 10 -20.94 19.93 -1.29
C LYS A 10 -19.95 20.85 -1.97
N GLY A 11 -18.83 21.11 -1.31
CA GLY A 11 -17.68 21.78 -1.84
C GLY A 11 -17.95 23.17 -2.44
N TYR A 12 -17.00 23.61 -3.25
CA TYR A 12 -17.12 24.80 -4.12
C TYR A 12 -16.43 24.51 -5.44
N ASP A 13 -16.99 25.03 -6.55
CA ASP A 13 -16.48 24.77 -7.88
C ASP A 13 -15.32 25.73 -8.24
N VAL A 14 -14.24 25.14 -8.74
CA VAL A 14 -13.04 25.86 -9.18
C VAL A 14 -12.75 25.51 -10.65
N PRO A 15 -12.49 26.49 -11.51
CA PRO A 15 -12.05 26.20 -12.86
C PRO A 15 -10.64 25.61 -12.86
N TYR A 16 -10.47 24.47 -13.51
CA TYR A 16 -9.21 23.77 -13.63
C TYR A 16 -8.86 23.53 -15.11
N ASP A 17 -7.65 23.91 -15.51
CA ASP A 17 -7.17 23.64 -16.86
C ASP A 17 -6.65 22.21 -16.97
N LYS A 18 -7.36 21.37 -17.68
CA LYS A 18 -6.95 20.01 -18.00
C LYS A 18 -6.48 19.94 -19.46
N CYS A 19 -5.18 20.10 -19.66
CA CYS A 19 -4.54 20.01 -20.98
C CYS A 19 -5.12 20.97 -22.03
N GLY A 20 -5.48 22.21 -21.62
CA GLY A 20 -6.05 23.24 -22.48
C GLY A 20 -7.57 23.24 -22.54
N GLU A 21 -8.25 22.36 -21.81
CA GLU A 21 -9.70 22.36 -21.64
C GLU A 21 -10.04 22.78 -20.22
N MET A 22 -10.83 23.85 -20.09
CA MET A 22 -11.28 24.35 -18.78
C MET A 22 -12.44 23.50 -18.29
N ILE A 23 -12.22 22.75 -17.22
CA ILE A 23 -13.25 21.97 -16.54
C ILE A 23 -13.55 22.55 -15.16
N MET A 24 -14.80 22.43 -14.70
CA MET A 24 -15.16 22.78 -13.33
C MET A 24 -14.92 21.57 -12.41
N VAL A 25 -14.12 21.77 -11.38
CA VAL A 25 -13.82 20.73 -10.39
C VAL A 25 -14.34 21.17 -9.04
N THR A 26 -15.15 20.34 -8.40
CA THR A 26 -15.65 20.59 -7.04
C THR A 26 -14.58 20.28 -6.01
N MET A 27 -14.11 21.32 -5.31
CA MET A 27 -13.11 21.20 -4.24
C MET A 27 -13.79 21.18 -2.87
N PRO A 28 -13.33 20.31 -1.94
CA PRO A 28 -13.89 20.28 -0.60
C PRO A 28 -13.56 21.54 0.20
N THR A 29 -14.50 21.93 1.05
CA THR A 29 -14.26 22.99 2.05
C THR A 29 -13.33 22.51 3.15
N GLN A 30 -12.72 23.44 3.90
CA GLN A 30 -11.88 23.09 5.06
C GLN A 30 -12.63 22.27 6.13
N TRP A 31 -13.91 22.56 6.31
CA TRP A 31 -14.73 21.78 7.24
C TRP A 31 -14.98 20.36 6.77
N GLU A 32 -15.20 20.14 5.48
CA GLU A 32 -15.32 18.80 4.89
C GLU A 32 -14.02 18.03 5.00
N ASN A 33 -12.88 18.67 4.80
CA ASN A 33 -11.56 18.06 5.01
C ASN A 33 -11.35 17.62 6.48
N ILE A 34 -11.74 18.46 7.44
CA ILE A 34 -11.68 18.12 8.86
C ILE A 34 -12.62 16.94 9.18
N LYS A 35 -13.86 16.97 8.67
CA LYS A 35 -14.81 15.88 8.84
C LYS A 35 -14.27 14.57 8.22
N PHE A 36 -13.70 14.64 7.03
CA PHE A 36 -13.08 13.50 6.35
C PHE A 36 -11.92 12.91 7.17
N PHE A 37 -11.04 13.77 7.69
CA PHE A 37 -9.93 13.33 8.54
C PHE A 37 -10.42 12.53 9.75
N PHE A 38 -11.38 13.05 10.51
CA PHE A 38 -11.87 12.37 11.70
C PHE A 38 -12.73 11.14 11.40
N SER A 39 -13.62 11.21 10.40
CA SER A 39 -14.56 10.11 10.10
C SER A 39 -13.91 8.98 9.32
N TYR A 40 -13.11 9.30 8.31
CA TYR A 40 -12.50 8.30 7.44
C TYR A 40 -11.07 7.95 7.88
N GLN A 41 -10.16 8.93 7.89
CA GLN A 41 -8.75 8.63 8.10
C GLN A 41 -8.45 8.18 9.54
N LEU A 42 -9.00 8.87 10.54
CA LEU A 42 -8.76 8.52 11.94
C LEU A 42 -9.68 7.38 12.42
N ASN A 43 -10.99 7.46 12.17
CA ASN A 43 -11.93 6.47 12.68
C ASN A 43 -11.93 5.18 11.83
N TRP A 44 -12.20 5.28 10.52
CA TRP A 44 -12.31 4.09 9.66
C TRP A 44 -10.96 3.43 9.40
N MET A 45 -9.94 4.16 8.99
CA MET A 45 -8.65 3.57 8.64
C MET A 45 -7.82 3.20 9.88
N TYR A 46 -7.66 4.11 10.86
CA TYR A 46 -6.76 3.87 11.98
C TYR A 46 -7.46 3.19 13.17
N TRP A 47 -8.55 3.80 13.71
CA TRP A 47 -9.19 3.31 14.92
C TRP A 47 -9.81 1.93 14.75
N ARG A 48 -10.51 1.69 13.64
CA ARG A 48 -11.07 0.39 13.30
C ARG A 48 -9.99 -0.70 13.30
N TYR A 49 -8.86 -0.44 12.63
CA TYR A 49 -7.75 -1.38 12.54
C TYR A 49 -7.05 -1.56 13.91
N PHE A 50 -6.92 -0.50 14.70
CA PHE A 50 -6.46 -0.60 16.09
C PHE A 50 -7.36 -1.54 16.91
N MET A 51 -8.67 -1.38 16.80
CA MET A 51 -9.63 -2.21 17.52
C MET A 51 -9.63 -3.66 17.03
N TRP A 52 -9.34 -3.94 15.77
CA TRP A 52 -9.15 -5.31 15.28
C TRP A 52 -8.07 -6.07 16.04
N ASN A 53 -7.00 -5.39 16.40
CA ASN A 53 -5.87 -6.01 17.08
C ASN A 53 -6.10 -6.18 18.59
N PHE A 54 -6.99 -5.39 19.20
CA PHE A 54 -7.11 -5.36 20.66
C PHE A 54 -8.52 -5.62 21.20
N ALA A 55 -9.54 -5.61 20.36
CA ALA A 55 -10.92 -5.95 20.75
C ALA A 55 -11.42 -7.19 20.00
N GLY A 56 -11.34 -7.18 18.66
CA GLY A 56 -11.73 -8.25 17.78
C GLY A 56 -12.12 -7.76 16.39
N ARG A 57 -12.13 -8.65 15.42
CA ARG A 57 -12.40 -8.38 14.02
C ARG A 57 -13.59 -9.20 13.51
N GLN A 58 -14.51 -8.56 12.81
CA GLN A 58 -15.69 -9.19 12.25
C GLN A 58 -15.35 -10.19 11.14
N ASN A 59 -14.58 -9.79 10.16
CA ASN A 59 -14.02 -10.59 9.07
C ASN A 59 -12.89 -9.83 8.37
N ASP A 60 -12.19 -10.46 7.43
CA ASP A 60 -11.08 -9.88 6.67
C ASP A 60 -11.49 -9.29 5.31
N LEU A 61 -12.77 -9.17 5.04
CA LEU A 61 -13.26 -8.54 3.83
C LEU A 61 -13.08 -7.02 3.92
N GLN A 62 -12.51 -6.46 2.86
CA GLN A 62 -12.36 -5.02 2.76
C GLN A 62 -13.74 -4.38 2.65
N GLY A 63 -14.07 -3.53 3.60
CA GLY A 63 -15.31 -2.79 3.63
C GLY A 63 -15.10 -1.31 3.35
N SER A 64 -16.20 -0.65 3.03
CA SER A 64 -16.26 0.79 2.81
C SER A 64 -17.23 1.48 3.77
N GLY A 65 -17.46 0.90 4.95
CA GLY A 65 -18.39 1.41 5.96
C GLY A 65 -19.67 0.58 6.11
N GLU A 66 -19.81 -0.49 5.34
CA GLU A 66 -20.93 -1.43 5.47
C GLU A 66 -20.87 -2.18 6.80
N ILE A 67 -22.04 -2.56 7.31
CA ILE A 67 -22.15 -3.25 8.61
C ILE A 67 -21.70 -4.73 8.56
N GLU A 68 -21.57 -5.30 7.36
CA GLU A 68 -21.22 -6.71 7.15
C GLU A 68 -19.71 -6.93 6.92
N HIS A 69 -18.96 -5.91 6.55
CA HIS A 69 -17.59 -6.07 6.07
C HIS A 69 -16.58 -5.34 6.93
N GLY A 70 -15.62 -6.11 7.44
CA GLY A 70 -14.38 -5.59 8.03
C GLY A 70 -14.54 -4.64 9.21
N ASN A 71 -15.60 -4.74 9.99
CA ASN A 71 -15.77 -3.95 11.19
C ASN A 71 -14.99 -4.54 12.37
N TRP A 72 -14.80 -3.75 13.42
CA TRP A 72 -14.34 -4.26 14.69
C TRP A 72 -15.52 -4.72 15.55
N ILE A 73 -15.29 -5.73 16.37
CA ILE A 73 -16.29 -6.29 17.29
C ILE A 73 -15.66 -6.54 18.66
N THR A 74 -16.49 -6.72 19.67
CA THR A 74 -16.03 -7.04 21.02
C THR A 74 -16.17 -8.51 21.38
N GLY A 75 -17.03 -9.24 20.68
CA GLY A 75 -17.48 -10.60 21.03
C GLY A 75 -18.60 -10.62 22.07
N ILE A 76 -19.01 -9.45 22.58
CA ILE A 76 -20.13 -9.31 23.50
C ILE A 76 -21.37 -8.95 22.69
N LYS A 77 -22.28 -9.92 22.48
CA LYS A 77 -23.44 -9.80 21.59
C LYS A 77 -24.25 -8.51 21.78
N PHE A 78 -24.42 -8.07 23.02
CA PHE A 78 -25.18 -6.84 23.30
C PHE A 78 -24.49 -5.61 22.70
N ILE A 79 -23.18 -5.50 22.84
CA ILE A 79 -22.39 -4.37 22.31
C ILE A 79 -22.31 -4.46 20.80
N ASP A 80 -22.00 -5.64 20.27
CA ASP A 80 -21.83 -5.85 18.83
C ASP A 80 -23.13 -5.63 18.07
N ASN A 81 -24.26 -6.04 18.61
CA ASN A 81 -25.58 -5.76 18.01
C ASN A 81 -25.90 -4.25 17.92
N MET A 82 -25.37 -3.44 18.82
CA MET A 82 -25.51 -1.98 18.76
C MET A 82 -24.56 -1.35 17.73
N LEU A 83 -23.39 -1.92 17.52
CA LEU A 83 -22.34 -1.37 16.63
C LEU A 83 -22.55 -1.80 15.17
N VAL A 84 -22.76 -3.07 14.93
CA VAL A 84 -22.73 -3.69 13.59
C VAL A 84 -23.98 -4.56 13.31
N GLY A 85 -25.03 -4.44 14.13
CA GLY A 85 -26.24 -5.23 14.00
C GLY A 85 -26.08 -6.70 14.40
N ASN A 86 -27.16 -7.47 14.27
CA ASN A 86 -27.20 -8.85 14.73
C ASN A 86 -26.31 -9.76 13.86
N GLN A 87 -25.16 -10.16 14.36
CA GLN A 87 -24.19 -11.00 13.66
C GLN A 87 -24.70 -12.44 13.40
N ASP A 88 -25.72 -12.89 14.11
CA ASP A 88 -26.33 -14.19 13.90
C ASP A 88 -27.13 -14.24 12.57
N LEU A 89 -27.45 -13.10 11.96
CA LEU A 89 -28.15 -12.99 10.68
C LEU A 89 -27.25 -12.96 9.46
N LEU A 90 -25.93 -12.87 9.66
CA LEU A 90 -24.97 -12.87 8.55
C LEU A 90 -25.01 -14.18 7.76
N PRO A 91 -24.74 -14.17 6.43
CA PRO A 91 -24.50 -15.35 5.64
C PRO A 91 -23.42 -16.26 6.22
N LYS A 92 -23.49 -17.55 5.91
CA LYS A 92 -22.56 -18.53 6.45
C LYS A 92 -21.10 -18.23 6.11
N GLU A 93 -20.84 -17.78 4.89
CA GLU A 93 -19.51 -17.41 4.39
C GLU A 93 -18.87 -16.29 5.23
N LEU A 94 -19.67 -15.35 5.71
CA LEU A 94 -19.19 -14.25 6.56
C LEU A 94 -18.99 -14.67 8.01
N LYS A 95 -19.84 -15.57 8.52
CA LYS A 95 -19.72 -16.12 9.89
C LYS A 95 -18.51 -17.03 10.05
N GLU A 96 -18.24 -17.88 9.05
CA GLU A 96 -17.15 -18.86 9.06
C GLU A 96 -15.87 -18.28 8.43
N ASN A 97 -15.81 -16.96 8.22
CA ASN A 97 -14.61 -16.30 7.72
C ASN A 97 -13.45 -16.48 8.72
N LYS A 98 -12.28 -16.93 8.25
CA LYS A 98 -11.10 -17.16 9.09
C LYS A 98 -10.62 -15.90 9.80
N GLY A 99 -10.86 -14.75 9.19
CA GLY A 99 -10.55 -13.45 9.77
C GLY A 99 -11.48 -13.01 10.90
N HIS A 100 -12.46 -13.83 11.31
CA HIS A 100 -13.31 -13.56 12.46
C HIS A 100 -12.57 -13.87 13.76
N ASN A 101 -12.18 -12.83 14.50
CA ASN A 101 -11.39 -12.95 15.72
C ASN A 101 -12.07 -12.20 16.86
N VAL A 102 -12.15 -12.83 18.03
CA VAL A 102 -12.81 -12.25 19.22
C VAL A 102 -11.85 -12.25 20.40
N PHE A 103 -11.50 -11.07 20.92
CA PHE A 103 -10.58 -10.93 22.05
C PHE A 103 -11.26 -10.39 23.32
N TYR A 104 -12.56 -10.14 23.28
CA TYR A 104 -13.35 -9.63 24.42
C TYR A 104 -12.79 -8.34 25.02
N CYS A 105 -12.10 -7.52 24.22
CA CYS A 105 -11.38 -6.33 24.64
C CYS A 105 -10.34 -6.58 25.76
N LEU A 106 -9.92 -7.82 26.03
CA LEU A 106 -8.98 -8.13 27.10
C LEU A 106 -7.62 -7.46 26.92
N PRO A 107 -6.98 -7.52 25.71
CA PRO A 107 -5.73 -6.80 25.48
C PRO A 107 -5.91 -5.27 25.61
N LEU A 108 -7.04 -4.75 25.11
CA LEU A 108 -7.36 -3.33 25.19
C LEU A 108 -7.43 -2.85 26.66
N LEU A 109 -8.16 -3.60 27.51
CA LEU A 109 -8.29 -3.28 28.94
C LEU A 109 -6.94 -3.33 29.65
N LEU A 110 -6.12 -4.36 29.40
CA LEU A 110 -4.77 -4.44 29.95
C LEU A 110 -3.90 -3.26 29.51
N GLY A 111 -3.98 -2.87 28.24
CA GLY A 111 -3.25 -1.71 27.72
C GLY A 111 -3.67 -0.40 28.39
N ILE A 112 -4.97 -0.19 28.58
CA ILE A 112 -5.51 0.99 29.30
C ILE A 112 -5.03 1.00 30.77
N ILE A 113 -5.09 -0.14 31.47
CA ILE A 113 -4.58 -0.27 32.83
C ILE A 113 -3.10 0.09 32.90
N GLY A 114 -2.31 -0.41 31.96
CA GLY A 114 -0.87 -0.13 31.89
C GLY A 114 -0.54 1.32 31.58
N LEU A 115 -1.29 1.94 30.67
CA LEU A 115 -1.19 3.36 30.34
C LEU A 115 -1.46 4.22 31.57
N LEU A 116 -2.58 3.96 32.25
CA LEU A 116 -2.95 4.68 33.47
C LEU A 116 -1.93 4.45 34.58
N TRP A 117 -1.53 3.20 34.83
CA TRP A 117 -0.54 2.89 35.85
C TRP A 117 0.78 3.60 35.60
N GLN A 118 1.27 3.64 34.34
CA GLN A 118 2.49 4.34 33.99
C GLN A 118 2.35 5.86 34.20
N ALA A 119 1.24 6.46 33.77
CA ALA A 119 0.98 7.88 33.91
C ALA A 119 0.93 8.34 35.38
N TYR A 120 0.33 7.53 36.27
CA TYR A 120 0.16 7.86 37.66
C TYR A 120 1.29 7.37 38.59
N ARG A 121 2.36 6.79 38.05
CA ARG A 121 3.49 6.25 38.82
C ARG A 121 4.45 7.33 39.38
N GLY A 122 4.10 8.59 39.31
CA GLY A 122 4.94 9.70 39.71
C GLY A 122 5.87 10.21 38.61
N GLN A 123 6.83 11.07 39.01
CA GLN A 123 7.63 11.82 38.04
C GLN A 123 8.42 10.95 37.06
N LYS A 124 9.00 9.84 37.49
CA LYS A 124 9.69 8.90 36.60
C LYS A 124 8.71 8.14 35.69
N GLY A 125 7.52 7.84 36.19
CA GLY A 125 6.49 7.18 35.42
C GLY A 125 5.99 8.07 34.28
N ILE A 126 5.73 9.35 34.56
CA ILE A 126 5.26 10.29 33.54
C ILE A 126 6.29 10.55 32.45
N GLN A 127 7.59 10.56 32.79
CA GLN A 127 8.65 10.66 31.77
C GLN A 127 8.65 9.45 30.82
N GLN A 128 8.57 8.24 31.37
CA GLN A 128 8.49 7.02 30.58
C GLN A 128 7.18 6.92 29.78
N PHE A 129 6.08 7.41 30.34
CA PHE A 129 4.80 7.51 29.65
C PHE A 129 4.90 8.35 28.38
N TRP A 130 5.54 9.51 28.44
CA TRP A 130 5.69 10.37 27.29
C TRP A 130 6.55 9.72 26.18
N VAL A 131 7.55 8.93 26.54
CA VAL A 131 8.36 8.18 25.55
C VAL A 131 7.48 7.19 24.79
N VAL A 132 6.71 6.36 25.51
CA VAL A 132 5.81 5.37 24.87
C VAL A 132 4.68 6.07 24.11
N PHE A 133 4.14 7.15 24.68
CA PHE A 133 3.08 7.92 24.05
C PHE A 133 3.54 8.56 22.73
N PHE A 134 4.72 9.17 22.68
CA PHE A 134 5.24 9.71 21.45
C PHE A 134 5.58 8.61 20.46
N LEU A 135 6.07 7.46 20.88
CA LEU A 135 6.25 6.32 20.00
C LEU A 135 4.90 5.90 19.39
N PHE A 136 3.86 5.74 20.22
CA PHE A 136 2.51 5.42 19.77
C PHE A 136 1.94 6.47 18.81
N PHE A 137 2.03 7.75 19.18
CA PHE A 137 1.49 8.85 18.38
C PHE A 137 2.20 9.02 17.05
N MET A 138 3.55 9.03 17.05
CA MET A 138 4.36 9.27 15.85
C MET A 138 4.30 8.11 14.85
N THR A 139 4.18 6.87 15.32
CA THR A 139 4.06 5.69 14.45
C THR A 139 2.61 5.32 14.10
N GLY A 140 1.64 6.03 14.63
CA GLY A 140 0.21 5.85 14.36
C GLY A 140 -0.43 7.09 13.76
N ILE A 141 -0.95 7.98 14.60
CA ILE A 141 -1.73 9.15 14.18
C ILE A 141 -0.92 10.10 13.28
N ALA A 142 0.36 10.30 13.57
CA ALA A 142 1.22 11.13 12.72
C ALA A 142 1.42 10.51 11.34
N ILE A 143 1.50 9.18 11.24
CA ILE A 143 1.56 8.47 9.95
C ILE A 143 0.24 8.63 9.17
N VAL A 144 -0.92 8.60 9.85
CA VAL A 144 -2.21 8.89 9.20
C VAL A 144 -2.21 10.26 8.53
N LEU A 145 -1.75 11.28 9.27
CA LEU A 145 -1.62 12.66 8.75
C LEU A 145 -0.64 12.74 7.59
N TYR A 146 0.52 12.09 7.71
CA TYR A 146 1.57 12.10 6.67
C TYR A 146 1.12 11.43 5.38
N LEU A 147 0.49 10.27 5.46
CA LEU A 147 0.03 9.51 4.29
C LEU A 147 -1.15 10.19 3.59
N ASN A 148 -2.01 10.89 4.34
CA ASN A 148 -3.19 11.59 3.84
C ASN A 148 -3.98 10.78 2.79
N GLN A 149 -4.30 9.53 3.10
CA GLN A 149 -4.87 8.59 2.15
C GLN A 149 -6.30 8.95 1.77
N THR A 150 -6.61 8.75 0.49
CA THR A 150 -7.95 8.91 -0.07
C THR A 150 -8.73 7.58 -0.04
N PRO A 151 -10.07 7.59 -0.14
CA PRO A 151 -10.89 6.36 -0.15
C PRO A 151 -10.64 5.46 -1.37
N SER A 152 -10.16 6.02 -2.48
CA SER A 152 -9.96 5.32 -3.75
C SER A 152 -8.63 4.58 -3.84
N GLN A 153 -8.15 4.02 -2.76
CA GLN A 153 -6.93 3.20 -2.77
C GLN A 153 -7.25 1.78 -3.27
N PRO A 154 -6.36 1.16 -4.08
CA PRO A 154 -6.55 -0.22 -4.53
C PRO A 154 -6.53 -1.25 -3.39
N ARG A 155 -5.93 -0.91 -2.26
CA ARG A 155 -5.95 -1.68 -1.01
C ARG A 155 -5.73 -0.77 0.18
N GLU A 156 -6.21 -1.17 1.35
CA GLU A 156 -5.91 -0.51 2.61
C GLU A 156 -4.41 -0.69 2.98
N ARG A 157 -3.80 0.38 3.49
CA ARG A 157 -2.39 0.39 3.93
C ARG A 157 -2.28 0.41 5.45
N ASP A 158 -3.11 -0.36 6.11
CA ASP A 158 -3.22 -0.51 7.56
C ASP A 158 -1.90 -0.92 8.22
N TYR A 159 -1.07 -1.72 7.55
CA TYR A 159 0.27 -2.10 8.01
C TYR A 159 1.19 -0.90 8.31
N ALA A 160 0.93 0.28 7.73
CA ALA A 160 1.71 1.49 8.00
C ALA A 160 1.61 1.95 9.47
N TYR A 161 0.56 1.54 10.18
CA TYR A 161 0.29 1.91 11.56
C TYR A 161 0.78 0.88 12.59
N ALA A 162 1.35 -0.23 12.16
CA ALA A 162 1.75 -1.36 13.01
C ALA A 162 2.71 -0.96 14.15
N GLY A 163 3.55 0.06 13.93
CA GLY A 163 4.43 0.60 14.97
C GLY A 163 3.70 1.10 16.21
N SER A 164 2.51 1.70 16.03
CA SER A 164 1.69 2.16 17.15
C SER A 164 1.11 1.00 17.96
N PHE A 165 0.81 -0.13 17.32
CA PHE A 165 0.30 -1.31 18.01
C PHE A 165 1.40 -1.98 18.82
N TYR A 166 2.63 -2.00 18.31
CA TYR A 166 3.79 -2.39 19.09
C TYR A 166 3.97 -1.51 20.34
N ALA A 167 3.86 -0.20 20.19
CA ALA A 167 3.91 0.74 21.33
C ALA A 167 2.78 0.47 22.32
N PHE A 168 1.56 0.20 21.85
CA PHE A 168 0.43 -0.16 22.72
C PHE A 168 0.66 -1.49 23.47
N ALA A 169 1.34 -2.47 22.83
CA ALA A 169 1.71 -3.74 23.47
C ALA A 169 2.64 -3.54 24.68
N ILE A 170 3.45 -2.46 24.71
CA ILE A 170 4.23 -2.10 25.90
C ILE A 170 3.30 -1.79 27.08
N TRP A 171 2.22 -1.04 26.82
CA TRP A 171 1.23 -0.75 27.87
C TRP A 171 0.47 -2.01 28.30
N ILE A 172 0.19 -2.96 27.39
CA ILE A 172 -0.40 -4.26 27.78
C ILE A 172 0.50 -4.97 28.78
N GLY A 173 1.79 -5.06 28.52
CA GLY A 173 2.76 -5.62 29.46
C GLY A 173 2.84 -4.86 30.79
N MET A 174 2.77 -3.53 30.74
CA MET A 174 2.72 -2.69 31.94
C MET A 174 1.41 -2.83 32.72
N GLY A 175 0.31 -3.20 32.07
CA GLY A 175 -0.96 -3.51 32.71
C GLY A 175 -0.84 -4.67 33.71
N VAL A 176 -0.08 -5.69 33.35
CA VAL A 176 0.22 -6.83 34.26
C VAL A 176 0.91 -6.32 35.53
N ALA A 177 1.94 -5.47 35.38
CA ALA A 177 2.64 -4.87 36.51
C ALA A 177 1.70 -3.97 37.38
N GLY A 178 0.82 -3.21 36.69
CA GLY A 178 -0.21 -2.40 37.36
C GLY A 178 -1.15 -3.23 38.22
N ILE A 179 -1.67 -4.34 37.69
CA ILE A 179 -2.56 -5.25 38.45
C ILE A 179 -1.82 -5.90 39.63
N ILE A 180 -0.56 -6.31 39.46
CA ILE A 180 0.25 -6.83 40.57
C ILE A 180 0.33 -5.81 41.68
N ARG A 181 0.59 -4.52 41.40
CA ARG A 181 0.66 -3.46 42.39
C ARG A 181 -0.70 -3.17 43.02
N LEU A 182 -1.78 -3.25 42.26
CA LEU A 182 -3.14 -3.13 42.82
C LEU A 182 -3.45 -4.22 43.85
N LEU A 183 -3.13 -5.48 43.54
CA LEU A 183 -3.32 -6.61 44.48
C LEU A 183 -2.44 -6.48 45.73
N GLN A 184 -1.20 -6.04 45.57
CA GLN A 184 -0.35 -5.74 46.73
C GLN A 184 -0.94 -4.67 47.63
N HIS A 185 -1.48 -3.60 47.06
CA HIS A 185 -2.00 -2.47 47.80
C HIS A 185 -3.33 -2.80 48.49
N TYR A 186 -4.31 -3.31 47.75
CA TYR A 186 -5.67 -3.52 48.26
C TYR A 186 -5.85 -4.88 48.94
N ALA A 187 -5.32 -5.96 48.37
CA ALA A 187 -5.43 -7.30 48.95
C ALA A 187 -4.29 -7.63 49.93
N LYS A 188 -3.33 -6.70 50.10
CA LYS A 188 -2.15 -6.87 50.96
C LYS A 188 -1.36 -8.17 50.72
N MET A 189 -1.38 -8.64 49.46
CA MET A 189 -0.66 -9.82 49.04
C MET A 189 0.84 -9.56 49.01
N LYS A 190 1.63 -10.61 49.35
CA LYS A 190 3.07 -10.56 49.17
C LYS A 190 3.42 -10.50 47.66
N GLU A 191 4.57 -9.92 47.31
CA GLU A 191 4.95 -9.63 45.95
C GLU A 191 5.01 -10.91 45.07
N LEU A 192 5.68 -11.94 45.51
CA LEU A 192 5.87 -13.18 44.72
C LEU A 192 4.56 -13.89 44.38
N PRO A 193 3.64 -14.18 45.34
CA PRO A 193 2.36 -14.81 45.00
C PRO A 193 1.48 -13.89 44.14
N ALA A 194 1.46 -12.57 44.38
CA ALA A 194 0.73 -11.64 43.54
C ALA A 194 1.26 -11.66 42.10
N ALA A 195 2.56 -11.60 41.92
CA ALA A 195 3.19 -11.69 40.60
C ALA A 195 2.88 -13.02 39.90
N ALA A 196 3.00 -14.15 40.61
CA ALA A 196 2.72 -15.46 40.04
C ALA A 196 1.26 -15.59 39.57
N ILE A 197 0.31 -15.25 40.41
CA ILE A 197 -1.14 -15.35 40.11
C ILE A 197 -1.50 -14.45 38.92
N VAL A 198 -1.10 -13.18 38.98
CA VAL A 198 -1.44 -12.21 37.90
C VAL A 198 -0.76 -12.59 36.58
N SER A 199 0.51 -12.99 36.62
CA SER A 199 1.21 -13.39 35.40
C SER A 199 0.55 -14.60 34.74
N VAL A 200 0.20 -15.64 35.51
CA VAL A 200 -0.50 -16.82 35.01
C VAL A 200 -1.87 -16.45 34.45
N ALA A 201 -2.64 -15.63 35.17
CA ALA A 201 -3.96 -15.18 34.71
C ALA A 201 -3.86 -14.33 33.42
N CYS A 202 -2.91 -13.40 33.36
CA CYS A 202 -2.73 -12.55 32.18
C CYS A 202 -2.14 -13.29 30.96
N LEU A 203 -1.43 -14.43 31.14
CA LEU A 203 -0.99 -15.29 30.06
C LEU A 203 -2.18 -15.86 29.25
N PHE A 204 -3.36 -15.97 29.85
CA PHE A 204 -4.56 -16.37 29.15
C PHE A 204 -4.88 -15.42 27.97
N VAL A 205 -4.57 -14.15 28.09
CA VAL A 205 -4.85 -13.16 27.02
C VAL A 205 -4.07 -13.46 25.74
N PRO A 206 -2.73 -13.54 25.72
CA PRO A 206 -2.00 -13.88 24.49
C PRO A 206 -2.27 -15.31 24.00
N ILE A 207 -2.56 -16.26 24.90
CA ILE A 207 -2.93 -17.62 24.51
C ILE A 207 -4.28 -17.61 23.78
N GLN A 208 -5.27 -16.90 24.30
CA GLN A 208 -6.57 -16.77 23.66
C GLN A 208 -6.46 -16.03 22.33
N MET A 209 -5.67 -14.95 22.24
CA MET A 209 -5.40 -14.28 20.98
C MET A 209 -4.75 -15.22 19.97
N ALA A 210 -3.72 -15.96 20.36
CA ALA A 210 -3.05 -16.91 19.48
C ALA A 210 -4.00 -18.01 18.99
N SER A 211 -4.90 -18.51 19.85
CA SER A 211 -5.88 -19.52 19.45
C SER A 211 -6.90 -19.06 18.43
N GLN A 212 -7.20 -17.75 18.42
CA GLN A 212 -8.12 -17.14 17.45
C GLN A 212 -7.46 -16.78 16.13
N THR A 213 -6.19 -16.37 16.16
CA THR A 213 -5.51 -15.81 14.99
C THR A 213 -4.53 -16.75 14.33
N TRP A 214 -4.35 -17.98 14.82
CA TRP A 214 -3.35 -18.90 14.32
C TRP A 214 -3.55 -19.23 12.84
N ASP A 215 -4.77 -19.55 12.45
CA ASP A 215 -5.09 -19.92 11.06
C ASP A 215 -5.03 -18.72 10.10
N ASP A 216 -5.27 -17.50 10.58
CA ASP A 216 -5.07 -16.27 9.80
C ASP A 216 -3.60 -16.02 9.46
N HIS A 217 -2.72 -16.35 10.40
CA HIS A 217 -1.29 -16.06 10.32
C HIS A 217 -0.46 -17.24 9.82
N ASP A 218 -1.03 -18.45 9.78
CA ASP A 218 -0.35 -19.59 9.19
C ASP A 218 -0.24 -19.45 7.68
N ARG A 219 0.99 -19.23 7.21
CA ARG A 219 1.34 -19.08 5.80
C ARG A 219 2.15 -20.26 5.26
N SER A 220 2.31 -21.31 6.03
CA SER A 220 3.14 -22.48 5.72
C SER A 220 2.73 -23.21 4.42
N GLY A 221 1.46 -23.09 4.01
CA GLY A 221 0.94 -23.69 2.77
C GLY A 221 0.66 -22.69 1.63
N ARG A 222 1.11 -21.44 1.73
CA ARG A 222 0.78 -20.38 0.75
C ARG A 222 1.88 -20.21 -0.29
N TYR A 223 1.86 -21.04 -1.33
CA TYR A 223 2.87 -21.03 -2.41
C TYR A 223 2.44 -20.26 -3.65
N VAL A 224 1.28 -19.61 -3.68
CA VAL A 224 0.71 -18.96 -4.87
C VAL A 224 1.69 -17.97 -5.54
N ALA A 225 2.35 -17.11 -4.76
CA ALA A 225 3.31 -16.14 -5.31
C ALA A 225 4.55 -16.83 -5.89
N ARG A 226 5.07 -17.88 -5.22
CA ARG A 226 6.18 -18.69 -5.72
C ARG A 226 5.81 -19.38 -7.03
N ASP A 227 4.68 -20.08 -7.05
CA ASP A 227 4.25 -20.86 -8.22
C ASP A 227 3.89 -19.94 -9.39
N PHE A 228 3.30 -18.77 -9.13
CA PHE A 228 3.11 -17.73 -10.14
C PHE A 228 4.44 -17.32 -10.77
N GLY A 229 5.45 -16.98 -9.94
CA GLY A 229 6.77 -16.59 -10.43
C GLY A 229 7.46 -17.70 -11.21
N GLN A 230 7.38 -18.96 -10.77
CA GLN A 230 7.91 -20.11 -11.49
C GLN A 230 7.25 -20.29 -12.85
N ASN A 231 5.92 -20.30 -12.91
CA ASN A 231 5.18 -20.43 -14.16
C ASN A 231 5.51 -19.30 -15.15
N TYR A 232 5.68 -18.10 -14.62
CA TYR A 232 6.03 -16.93 -15.44
C TYR A 232 7.44 -17.07 -16.04
N LEU A 233 8.43 -17.47 -15.23
CA LEU A 233 9.80 -17.73 -15.69
C LEU A 233 9.89 -18.95 -16.62
N MET A 234 9.07 -19.98 -16.40
CA MET A 234 8.99 -21.16 -17.27
C MET A 234 8.41 -20.85 -18.66
N SER A 235 7.62 -19.79 -18.80
CA SER A 235 7.08 -19.39 -20.10
C SER A 235 8.14 -18.77 -21.05
N LEU A 236 9.31 -18.46 -20.51
CA LEU A 236 10.41 -17.89 -21.30
C LEU A 236 11.15 -18.98 -22.11
N GLN A 237 11.83 -18.55 -23.18
CA GLN A 237 12.70 -19.44 -23.94
C GLN A 237 13.73 -20.11 -23.01
N GLU A 238 14.01 -21.39 -23.25
CA GLU A 238 14.92 -22.17 -22.41
C GLU A 238 16.38 -21.75 -22.56
N THR A 239 16.75 -21.16 -23.69
CA THR A 239 18.12 -20.72 -23.99
C THR A 239 18.14 -19.30 -24.51
N GLY A 240 19.33 -18.67 -24.50
CA GLY A 240 19.54 -17.36 -25.11
C GLY A 240 19.42 -16.19 -24.14
N ASN A 241 19.48 -16.43 -22.86
CA ASN A 241 19.42 -15.37 -21.81
C ASN A 241 18.22 -14.44 -22.00
N PRO A 242 16.99 -14.92 -21.87
CA PRO A 242 15.81 -14.15 -22.15
C PRO A 242 15.67 -12.97 -21.19
N ILE A 243 15.12 -11.87 -21.67
CA ILE A 243 14.80 -10.68 -20.89
C ILE A 243 13.28 -10.63 -20.73
N ILE A 244 12.81 -10.53 -19.49
CA ILE A 244 11.39 -10.34 -19.18
C ILE A 244 11.17 -8.97 -18.59
N TYR A 245 10.26 -8.20 -19.19
CA TYR A 245 9.84 -6.91 -18.69
C TYR A 245 8.59 -7.06 -17.83
N THR A 246 8.65 -6.53 -16.62
CA THR A 246 7.54 -6.53 -15.66
C THR A 246 7.12 -5.09 -15.34
N ASN A 247 5.87 -4.90 -14.95
CA ASN A 247 5.33 -3.56 -14.72
C ASN A 247 4.84 -3.40 -13.26
N GLY A 248 5.78 -3.23 -12.34
CA GLY A 248 5.53 -3.00 -10.93
C GLY A 248 5.88 -4.17 -10.02
N ASP A 249 5.57 -4.02 -8.76
CA ASP A 249 6.03 -4.90 -7.67
C ASP A 249 5.39 -6.29 -7.74
N ASN A 250 4.09 -6.35 -8.01
CA ASN A 250 3.31 -7.58 -7.96
C ASN A 250 3.77 -8.63 -9.01
N ASP A 251 4.23 -8.16 -10.15
CA ASP A 251 4.77 -9.03 -11.21
C ASP A 251 6.23 -9.39 -10.91
N THR A 252 7.00 -8.42 -10.40
CA THR A 252 8.47 -8.51 -10.28
C THR A 252 8.90 -9.33 -9.08
N PHE A 253 8.33 -9.09 -7.89
CA PHE A 253 8.80 -9.69 -6.65
C PHE A 253 8.65 -11.22 -6.60
N PRO A 254 7.58 -11.82 -7.13
CA PRO A 254 7.53 -13.28 -7.26
C PRO A 254 8.63 -13.87 -8.14
N LEU A 255 9.05 -13.16 -9.20
CA LEU A 255 10.16 -13.60 -10.08
C LEU A 255 11.49 -13.48 -9.34
N TRP A 256 11.74 -12.33 -8.70
CA TRP A 256 12.95 -12.14 -7.89
C TRP A 256 13.05 -13.16 -6.77
N TYR A 257 11.95 -13.43 -6.06
CA TYR A 257 11.95 -14.48 -5.03
C TYR A 257 12.46 -15.82 -5.58
N ASN A 258 11.94 -16.24 -6.74
CA ASN A 258 12.36 -17.50 -7.35
C ASN A 258 13.83 -17.46 -7.80
N GLN A 259 14.30 -16.35 -8.37
CA GLN A 259 15.68 -16.20 -8.81
C GLN A 259 16.66 -16.08 -7.63
N GLU A 260 16.37 -15.23 -6.65
CA GLU A 260 17.27 -14.90 -5.54
C GLU A 260 17.29 -15.98 -4.45
N THR A 261 16.13 -16.60 -4.17
CA THR A 261 15.99 -17.53 -3.04
C THR A 261 16.07 -18.99 -3.48
N GLU A 262 15.45 -19.33 -4.61
CA GLU A 262 15.37 -20.70 -5.10
C GLU A 262 16.39 -21.00 -6.22
N GLY A 263 17.09 -19.98 -6.72
CA GLY A 263 18.06 -20.15 -7.80
C GLY A 263 17.44 -20.60 -9.14
N PHE A 264 16.16 -20.27 -9.34
CA PHE A 264 15.39 -20.75 -10.48
C PHE A 264 15.47 -19.76 -11.65
N ARG A 265 15.88 -20.25 -12.84
CA ARG A 265 16.01 -19.46 -14.07
C ARG A 265 16.86 -18.19 -13.89
N THR A 266 18.03 -18.34 -13.29
CA THR A 266 19.03 -17.26 -13.09
C THR A 266 19.65 -16.78 -14.41
N ASP A 267 19.43 -17.52 -15.50
CA ASP A 267 19.76 -17.15 -16.88
C ASP A 267 18.85 -16.05 -17.45
N ALA A 268 17.62 -15.92 -16.91
CA ALA A 268 16.67 -14.92 -17.35
C ALA A 268 16.89 -13.58 -16.63
N ARG A 269 16.82 -12.47 -17.38
CA ARG A 269 16.93 -11.13 -16.81
C ARG A 269 15.54 -10.52 -16.54
N THR A 270 15.18 -10.39 -15.28
CA THR A 270 13.95 -9.68 -14.88
C THR A 270 14.20 -8.18 -14.81
N CYS A 271 13.47 -7.41 -15.62
CA CYS A 271 13.58 -5.97 -15.71
C CYS A 271 12.25 -5.30 -15.37
N ASN A 272 12.21 -4.58 -14.25
CA ASN A 272 11.03 -3.81 -13.82
C ASN A 272 10.99 -2.46 -14.53
N LEU A 273 9.96 -2.23 -15.35
CA LEU A 273 9.78 -1.00 -16.11
C LEU A 273 9.56 0.23 -15.23
N SER A 274 8.93 0.05 -14.05
CA SER A 274 8.72 1.16 -13.11
C SER A 274 10.02 1.65 -12.50
N TYR A 275 10.99 0.74 -12.23
CA TYR A 275 12.30 1.11 -11.72
C TYR A 275 13.25 1.56 -12.82
N LEU A 276 13.00 1.18 -14.08
CA LEU A 276 13.84 1.60 -15.20
C LEU A 276 13.80 3.11 -15.49
N GLN A 277 12.93 3.85 -14.83
CA GLN A 277 12.93 5.32 -14.80
C GLN A 277 13.98 5.91 -13.85
N THR A 278 14.66 5.10 -13.04
CA THR A 278 15.66 5.56 -12.08
C THR A 278 17.08 5.19 -12.52
N ASP A 279 18.00 6.10 -12.33
CA ASP A 279 19.39 5.94 -12.75
C ASP A 279 20.09 4.77 -12.07
N TRP A 280 19.86 4.58 -10.75
CA TRP A 280 20.45 3.48 -9.99
C TRP A 280 20.04 2.10 -10.53
N TYR A 281 18.79 1.97 -10.97
CA TYR A 281 18.31 0.69 -11.52
C TYR A 281 18.84 0.43 -12.92
N ILE A 282 18.98 1.48 -13.74
CA ILE A 282 19.64 1.38 -15.05
C ILE A 282 21.10 0.94 -14.86
N ASP A 283 21.82 1.54 -13.89
CA ASP A 283 23.19 1.12 -13.54
C ASP A 283 23.24 -0.37 -13.15
N GLN A 284 22.24 -0.85 -12.41
CA GLN A 284 22.13 -2.26 -12.03
C GLN A 284 21.87 -3.16 -13.23
N MET A 285 20.98 -2.74 -14.14
CA MET A 285 20.68 -3.50 -15.35
C MET A 285 21.84 -3.56 -16.34
N LYS A 286 22.76 -2.61 -16.31
CA LYS A 286 23.99 -2.59 -17.12
C LYS A 286 25.09 -3.52 -16.56
N ARG A 287 24.84 -4.20 -15.46
CA ARG A 287 25.77 -5.21 -14.89
C ARG A 287 25.19 -6.60 -15.08
N PRO A 288 26.02 -7.62 -15.28
CA PRO A 288 25.54 -9.01 -15.25
C PRO A 288 25.02 -9.36 -13.86
N ALA A 289 24.06 -10.28 -13.79
CA ALA A 289 23.57 -10.82 -12.53
C ALA A 289 23.35 -12.33 -12.68
N TYR A 290 23.95 -13.12 -11.80
CA TYR A 290 23.98 -14.59 -11.85
C TYR A 290 24.46 -15.07 -13.23
N ASP A 291 23.67 -15.89 -13.92
CA ASP A 291 23.99 -16.43 -15.24
C ASP A 291 23.48 -15.51 -16.38
N SER A 292 22.79 -14.42 -16.06
CA SER A 292 22.27 -13.49 -17.07
C SER A 292 23.27 -12.37 -17.38
N PRO A 293 23.48 -12.05 -18.67
CA PRO A 293 24.32 -10.93 -19.06
C PRO A 293 23.66 -9.58 -18.71
N SER A 294 24.43 -8.51 -18.86
CA SER A 294 23.89 -7.14 -18.77
C SER A 294 22.85 -6.88 -19.86
N LEU A 295 21.86 -6.03 -19.57
CA LEU A 295 20.96 -5.52 -20.60
C LEU A 295 21.77 -4.71 -21.66
N PRO A 296 21.40 -4.79 -22.95
CA PRO A 296 22.08 -4.08 -24.03
C PRO A 296 21.73 -2.58 -24.05
N ILE A 297 21.94 -1.89 -22.93
CA ILE A 297 21.71 -0.44 -22.80
C ILE A 297 22.97 0.27 -23.27
N THR A 298 22.87 1.00 -24.36
CA THR A 298 24.00 1.69 -25.02
C THR A 298 24.23 3.11 -24.48
N TRP A 299 23.32 3.64 -23.72
CA TRP A 299 23.42 4.99 -23.17
C TRP A 299 24.52 5.09 -22.10
N ASP A 300 25.29 6.16 -22.14
CA ASP A 300 26.20 6.51 -21.08
C ASP A 300 25.47 7.08 -19.86
N ARG A 301 26.10 7.00 -18.67
CA ARG A 301 25.46 7.43 -17.42
C ARG A 301 24.93 8.86 -17.48
N MET A 302 25.65 9.76 -18.13
CA MET A 302 25.24 11.16 -18.29
C MET A 302 24.00 11.35 -19.17
N GLU A 303 23.59 10.33 -19.89
CA GLU A 303 22.38 10.40 -20.73
C GLU A 303 21.10 9.97 -20.01
N TYR A 304 21.19 9.27 -18.85
CA TYR A 304 20.04 8.81 -18.08
C TYR A 304 20.06 9.21 -16.61
N VAL A 305 21.06 9.97 -16.16
CA VAL A 305 21.07 10.50 -14.79
C VAL A 305 19.86 11.43 -14.59
N GLU A 306 19.33 11.46 -13.39
CA GLU A 306 18.17 12.29 -13.01
C GLU A 306 18.31 13.73 -13.53
N GLY A 307 17.25 14.26 -14.15
CA GLY A 307 17.20 15.59 -14.73
C GLY A 307 17.72 15.70 -16.17
N THR A 308 18.16 14.61 -16.83
CA THR A 308 18.67 14.66 -18.21
C THR A 308 17.62 14.25 -19.24
N ASN A 309 17.29 12.98 -19.36
CA ASN A 309 16.43 12.43 -20.42
C ASN A 309 15.25 11.63 -19.86
N GLU A 310 14.58 12.12 -18.87
CA GLU A 310 13.48 11.45 -18.18
C GLU A 310 12.23 11.29 -19.04
N TYR A 311 12.03 12.21 -20.00
CA TYR A 311 10.87 12.22 -20.90
C TYR A 311 11.21 12.82 -22.26
N VAL A 312 10.50 12.38 -23.28
CA VAL A 312 10.57 12.95 -24.63
C VAL A 312 9.32 13.80 -24.86
N PRO A 313 9.40 15.13 -24.74
CA PRO A 313 8.24 15.98 -24.93
C PRO A 313 7.85 16.01 -26.42
N VAL A 314 6.59 15.68 -26.68
CA VAL A 314 5.97 15.89 -28.01
C VAL A 314 5.32 17.27 -28.01
N ARG A 315 6.00 18.26 -28.59
CA ARG A 315 5.49 19.64 -28.63
C ARG A 315 4.27 19.74 -29.57
N PRO A 316 3.19 20.42 -29.17
CA PRO A 316 1.99 20.54 -30.00
C PRO A 316 2.22 21.11 -31.39
N GLU A 317 3.20 22.01 -31.53
CA GLU A 317 3.55 22.61 -32.82
C GLU A 317 4.11 21.56 -33.78
N TYR A 318 5.02 20.70 -33.31
CA TYR A 318 5.58 19.61 -34.12
C TYR A 318 4.51 18.58 -34.48
N LYS A 319 3.63 18.24 -33.54
CA LYS A 319 2.51 17.36 -33.81
C LYS A 319 1.66 17.89 -34.96
N LYS A 320 1.23 19.16 -34.90
CA LYS A 320 0.43 19.79 -35.94
C LYS A 320 1.16 19.79 -37.28
N SER A 321 2.47 20.05 -37.30
CA SER A 321 3.26 20.06 -38.54
C SER A 321 3.35 18.70 -39.17
N ILE A 322 3.54 17.62 -38.39
CA ILE A 322 3.63 16.26 -38.90
C ILE A 322 2.26 15.76 -39.36
N ASP A 323 1.19 16.04 -38.60
CA ASP A 323 -0.18 15.71 -39.00
C ASP A 323 -0.52 16.38 -40.34
N ALA A 324 -0.12 17.68 -40.53
CA ALA A 324 -0.32 18.41 -41.78
C ALA A 324 0.47 17.81 -42.94
N LEU A 325 1.73 17.39 -42.71
CA LEU A 325 2.56 16.72 -43.73
C LEU A 325 1.95 15.39 -44.19
N TYR A 326 1.48 14.56 -43.26
CA TYR A 326 0.84 13.28 -43.62
C TYR A 326 -0.48 13.53 -44.35
N ALA A 327 -1.32 14.44 -43.88
CA ALA A 327 -2.60 14.75 -44.52
C ALA A 327 -2.40 15.30 -45.95
N GLU A 328 -1.41 16.16 -46.19
CA GLU A 328 -1.09 16.67 -47.52
C GLU A 328 -0.52 15.57 -48.43
N ALA A 329 0.36 14.71 -47.94
CA ALA A 329 0.91 13.59 -48.67
C ALA A 329 -0.17 12.56 -49.05
N GLU A 330 -1.10 12.28 -48.18
CA GLU A 330 -2.26 11.41 -48.44
C GLU A 330 -3.17 12.02 -49.55
N LYS A 331 -3.44 13.32 -49.45
CA LYS A 331 -4.22 14.02 -50.47
C LYS A 331 -3.57 14.00 -51.85
N GLN A 332 -2.23 14.15 -51.88
CA GLN A 332 -1.46 14.02 -53.15
C GLN A 332 -1.48 12.58 -53.68
N ALA A 333 -1.39 11.60 -52.82
CA ALA A 333 -1.50 10.20 -53.22
C ALA A 333 -2.87 9.87 -53.82
N LEU A 334 -3.95 10.40 -53.26
CA LEU A 334 -5.32 10.25 -53.80
C LEU A 334 -5.47 10.94 -55.17
N SER A 335 -4.69 11.98 -55.47
CA SER A 335 -4.67 12.65 -56.78
C SER A 335 -3.72 11.97 -57.81
N GLY A 336 -3.09 10.87 -57.46
CA GLY A 336 -2.24 10.09 -58.33
C GLY A 336 -0.74 10.25 -58.08
N ASN A 337 -0.31 11.15 -57.21
CA ASN A 337 1.10 11.29 -56.84
C ASN A 337 1.40 10.56 -55.54
N THR A 338 1.70 9.27 -55.63
CA THR A 338 2.03 8.40 -54.50
C THR A 338 3.44 8.61 -53.94
N GLU A 339 4.33 9.28 -54.69
CA GLU A 339 5.74 9.46 -54.33
C GLU A 339 5.87 10.35 -53.04
N ALA A 340 4.99 11.35 -52.90
CA ALA A 340 4.97 12.21 -51.73
C ALA A 340 4.72 11.42 -50.45
N LEU A 341 3.72 10.52 -50.43
CA LEU A 341 3.41 9.68 -49.30
C LEU A 341 4.54 8.68 -48.96
N VAL A 342 5.16 8.09 -49.98
CA VAL A 342 6.32 7.19 -49.82
C VAL A 342 7.49 7.93 -49.17
N ASN A 343 7.76 9.17 -49.57
CA ASN A 343 8.85 9.96 -49.02
C ASN A 343 8.60 10.34 -47.58
N VAL A 344 7.40 10.80 -47.22
CA VAL A 344 7.03 11.14 -45.82
C VAL A 344 7.12 9.89 -44.93
N LYS A 345 6.62 8.73 -45.41
CA LYS A 345 6.72 7.48 -44.65
C LYS A 345 8.15 6.98 -44.52
N LYS A 346 8.99 7.20 -45.52
CA LYS A 346 10.42 6.86 -45.46
C LYS A 346 11.17 7.74 -44.47
N GLU A 347 10.79 9.01 -44.34
CA GLU A 347 11.41 9.97 -43.40
C GLU A 347 10.92 9.81 -41.99
N PHE A 348 9.59 9.72 -41.76
CA PHE A 348 8.99 9.72 -40.44
C PHE A 348 8.40 8.36 -40.00
N GLY A 349 8.46 7.32 -40.79
CA GLY A 349 7.94 5.98 -40.53
C GLY A 349 6.49 5.79 -40.97
N GLU A 350 6.00 4.57 -40.91
CA GLU A 350 4.59 4.25 -41.18
C GLU A 350 3.64 4.92 -40.18
N ASN A 351 4.02 4.90 -38.94
CA ASN A 351 3.33 5.61 -37.84
C ASN A 351 4.32 6.58 -37.19
N PRO A 352 4.18 7.89 -37.39
CA PRO A 352 5.12 8.88 -36.86
C PRO A 352 5.10 8.94 -35.32
N TYR A 353 4.04 8.46 -34.67
CA TYR A 353 3.87 8.45 -33.21
C TYR A 353 4.29 7.13 -32.56
N GLU A 354 4.78 6.18 -33.32
CA GLU A 354 5.37 4.98 -32.75
C GLU A 354 6.70 5.34 -32.05
N LEU A 355 6.90 4.84 -30.82
CA LEU A 355 8.05 5.22 -29.99
C LEU A 355 9.40 5.14 -30.72
N LYS A 356 9.62 4.10 -31.51
CA LYS A 356 10.85 3.94 -32.31
C LYS A 356 11.05 5.08 -33.31
N ASN A 357 9.96 5.58 -33.92
CA ASN A 357 9.99 6.68 -34.89
C ASN A 357 10.17 8.02 -34.18
N ILE A 358 9.52 8.21 -33.04
CA ILE A 358 9.75 9.38 -32.17
C ILE A 358 11.23 9.43 -31.77
N LEU A 359 11.78 8.35 -31.26
CA LEU A 359 13.19 8.30 -30.86
C LEU A 359 14.15 8.52 -32.02
N LYS A 360 13.82 8.06 -33.20
CA LYS A 360 14.67 8.16 -34.40
C LYS A 360 14.60 9.55 -35.06
N TYR A 361 13.40 10.08 -35.24
CA TYR A 361 13.16 11.25 -36.06
C TYR A 361 12.88 12.53 -35.21
N TRP A 362 12.32 12.39 -34.01
CA TRP A 362 12.05 13.53 -33.11
C TRP A 362 13.24 13.88 -32.21
N LYS A 363 14.38 13.20 -32.38
CA LYS A 363 15.68 13.58 -31.78
C LYS A 363 16.10 15.02 -32.03
N ILE A 364 15.42 15.69 -32.92
CA ILE A 364 15.71 17.05 -33.43
C ILE A 364 15.49 18.12 -32.34
N GLY A 365 14.76 17.82 -31.28
CA GLY A 365 14.62 18.73 -30.15
C GLY A 365 15.88 18.93 -29.28
N ARG A 366 16.86 18.04 -29.40
CA ARG A 366 18.12 18.13 -28.63
C ARG A 366 19.16 19.11 -29.19
N ALA A 367 19.08 19.44 -30.47
CA ALA A 367 20.05 20.33 -31.10
C ALA A 367 19.80 21.83 -30.82
N HIS A 368 18.69 22.15 -30.15
CA HIS A 368 18.26 23.55 -29.92
C HIS A 368 17.85 23.86 -28.47
N VAL A 369 18.27 23.07 -27.49
CA VAL A 369 18.12 23.43 -26.09
C VAL A 369 19.47 23.71 -25.46
#